data_46d732f8a1e16746928f920a7affe370
#
_entry.id   46d732f8a1e16746928f920a7affe370
#
_cell.length_a   1.000
_cell.length_b   1.000
_cell.length_c   1.000
_cell.angle_alpha   90.00
_cell.angle_beta   90.00
_cell.angle_gamma   90.00
#
_symmetry.space_group_name_H-M   'P 1'
#
loop_
_entity.id
_entity.type
_entity.pdbx_description
1 polymer ?
#
loop_
_entity_poly.entity_id
_entity_poly.type
_entity_poly.pdbx_seq_one_letter_code
_entity_poly.pdbx_strand_id
1 'polypeptide(L)'
;MKYIKNKIWIVLLTLALSVSIICSVFYVLGVYNLPASIVQAGIAPLQRMLTDLSKAYDGYAVYFSNMKQLYEENQALKERVELLENQLHDAELAVGENAALRDYLGVRDRYESFYAVGAQVLGHSDGTYMQYLTLDKGSSSGITENMPVITQNGLVGYVCDVSINSCRVKTLLQYDMNVGVYIQRSGDVGMTDCPYQMGQDGLLRVIYLPEDAEIQIGDRVVTGDLGDIFPSGLTVGHVIEIMPDAYNRTLTATIRPVVDFETLEQVYVITGFAEKVETQTEAVQ
;
A
#
# COMPACT_ATOMS: atom_id res chain seq x y z
N MET A 1 38.00 -36.57 16.40
CA MET A 1 36.74 -37.21 15.99
C MET A 1 36.84 -38.74 15.79
N LYS A 2 37.97 -39.34 15.44
CA LYS A 2 38.14 -40.80 15.32
C LYS A 2 38.05 -41.58 16.64
N TYR A 3 38.48 -41.01 17.78
CA TYR A 3 38.56 -41.65 19.09
C TYR A 3 37.18 -41.91 19.75
N ILE A 4 36.21 -41.07 19.47
CA ILE A 4 34.82 -41.17 20.02
C ILE A 4 34.04 -42.26 19.26
N LYS A 5 34.22 -42.37 17.94
CA LYS A 5 33.61 -43.45 17.13
C LYS A 5 34.02 -44.82 17.59
N ASN A 6 35.30 -45.02 17.94
CA ASN A 6 35.78 -46.35 18.41
C ASN A 6 35.20 -46.76 19.78
N LYS A 7 35.00 -45.79 20.71
CA LYS A 7 34.40 -46.12 22.01
C LYS A 7 32.92 -46.51 21.89
N ILE A 8 32.19 -45.85 21.02
CA ILE A 8 30.78 -46.20 20.76
C ILE A 8 30.66 -47.58 20.11
N TRP A 9 31.54 -47.89 19.19
CA TRP A 9 31.59 -49.24 18.57
C TRP A 9 31.92 -50.34 19.56
N ILE A 10 32.84 -50.10 20.49
CA ILE A 10 33.21 -51.05 21.54
C ILE A 10 32.04 -51.27 22.50
N VAL A 11 31.34 -50.23 22.88
CA VAL A 11 30.14 -50.30 23.75
C VAL A 11 29.00 -51.07 23.05
N LEU A 12 28.78 -50.84 21.75
CA LEU A 12 27.78 -51.58 20.98
C LEU A 12 28.14 -53.05 20.85
N LEU A 13 29.43 -53.37 20.64
CA LEU A 13 29.90 -54.74 20.51
C LEU A 13 29.84 -55.51 21.84
N THR A 14 30.15 -54.87 22.97
CA THR A 14 30.00 -55.46 24.31
C THR A 14 28.54 -55.68 24.68
N LEU A 15 27.65 -54.74 24.31
CA LEU A 15 26.21 -54.87 24.51
C LEU A 15 25.64 -56.03 23.67
N ALA A 16 26.01 -56.15 22.41
CA ALA A 16 25.58 -57.24 21.53
C ALA A 16 26.09 -58.61 22.05
N LEU A 17 27.32 -58.64 22.53
CA LEU A 17 27.90 -59.86 23.09
C LEU A 17 27.19 -60.28 24.38
N SER A 18 26.86 -59.34 25.27
CA SER A 18 26.12 -59.62 26.51
C SER A 18 24.70 -60.14 26.23
N VAL A 19 23.99 -59.55 25.26
CA VAL A 19 22.68 -60.03 24.82
C VAL A 19 22.74 -61.42 24.24
N SER A 20 23.77 -61.73 23.42
CA SER A 20 23.98 -63.03 22.84
C SER A 20 24.30 -64.14 23.91
N ILE A 21 25.09 -63.81 24.94
CA ILE A 21 25.38 -64.71 26.07
C ILE A 21 24.11 -64.97 26.88
N ILE A 22 23.29 -63.92 27.17
CA ILE A 22 21.99 -64.05 27.88
C ILE A 22 21.07 -64.99 27.09
N CYS A 23 20.89 -64.75 25.78
CA CYS A 23 20.10 -65.63 24.92
C CYS A 23 20.61 -67.10 24.91
N SER A 24 21.90 -67.32 24.88
CA SER A 24 22.52 -68.68 24.93
C SER A 24 22.26 -69.37 26.25
N VAL A 25 22.38 -68.68 27.38
CA VAL A 25 22.04 -69.19 28.72
C VAL A 25 20.60 -69.58 28.83
N PHE A 26 19.68 -68.76 28.32
CA PHE A 26 18.24 -69.07 28.29
C PHE A 26 17.93 -70.31 27.40
N TYR A 27 18.64 -70.45 26.29
CA TYR A 27 18.53 -71.60 25.40
C TYR A 27 18.97 -72.89 26.11
N VAL A 28 20.09 -72.87 26.85
CA VAL A 28 20.63 -74.07 27.58
C VAL A 28 19.78 -74.46 28.80
N LEU A 29 19.12 -73.47 29.46
CA LEU A 29 18.20 -73.67 30.61
C LEU A 29 16.83 -74.21 30.22
N GLY A 30 16.51 -74.33 28.92
CA GLY A 30 15.22 -74.88 28.45
C GLY A 30 14.01 -74.08 28.76
N VAL A 31 14.16 -72.78 29.07
CA VAL A 31 13.01 -71.91 29.41
C VAL A 31 12.43 -71.29 28.11
N TYR A 32 11.72 -72.19 27.38
CA TYR A 32 11.08 -71.76 26.09
C TYR A 32 9.77 -70.96 26.24
N ASN A 33 9.29 -70.79 27.47
CA ASN A 33 8.05 -70.05 27.70
C ASN A 33 8.28 -68.85 28.59
N LEU A 34 8.96 -67.82 28.03
CA LEU A 34 8.87 -66.50 28.64
C LEU A 34 7.48 -65.94 28.34
N PRO A 35 6.67 -65.60 29.33
CA PRO A 35 5.37 -65.00 29.08
C PRO A 35 5.61 -63.67 28.34
N ALA A 36 4.86 -63.44 27.25
CA ALA A 36 4.99 -62.26 26.39
C ALA A 36 4.95 -60.95 27.17
N SER A 37 4.37 -60.99 28.38
CA SER A 37 4.31 -59.85 29.31
C SER A 37 5.70 -59.38 29.83
N ILE A 38 6.66 -60.28 29.98
CA ILE A 38 8.01 -59.91 30.47
C ILE A 38 8.83 -59.23 29.35
N VAL A 39 8.66 -59.72 28.13
CA VAL A 39 9.31 -59.13 26.96
C VAL A 39 8.76 -57.75 26.67
N GLN A 40 7.43 -57.59 26.76
CA GLN A 40 6.76 -56.28 26.61
C GLN A 40 7.13 -55.27 27.70
N ALA A 41 7.24 -55.72 28.97
CA ALA A 41 7.64 -54.85 30.08
C ALA A 41 9.08 -54.34 29.97
N GLY A 42 9.99 -55.09 29.33
CA GLY A 42 11.37 -54.69 29.09
C GLY A 42 11.54 -53.74 27.90
N ILE A 43 10.70 -53.88 26.88
CA ILE A 43 10.82 -53.09 25.64
C ILE A 43 10.05 -51.77 25.73
N ALA A 44 8.96 -51.69 26.47
CA ALA A 44 8.14 -50.53 26.62
C ALA A 44 8.87 -49.26 27.11
N PRO A 45 9.76 -49.29 28.09
CA PRO A 45 10.54 -48.11 28.49
C PRO A 45 11.52 -47.65 27.42
N LEU A 46 12.10 -48.58 26.64
CA LEU A 46 13.03 -48.25 25.57
C LEU A 46 12.33 -47.54 24.39
N GLN A 47 11.10 -47.99 24.05
CA GLN A 47 10.30 -47.36 23.02
C GLN A 47 9.84 -45.95 23.44
N ARG A 48 9.52 -45.74 24.72
CA ARG A 48 9.18 -44.40 25.24
C ARG A 48 10.39 -43.47 25.19
N MET A 49 11.56 -43.91 25.60
CA MET A 49 12.80 -43.13 25.49
C MET A 49 13.11 -42.73 24.04
N LEU A 50 12.97 -43.67 23.10
CA LEU A 50 13.21 -43.37 21.69
C LEU A 50 12.20 -42.38 21.09
N THR A 51 10.92 -42.49 21.46
CA THR A 51 9.89 -41.56 21.04
C THR A 51 10.03 -40.16 21.67
N ASP A 52 10.49 -40.08 22.91
CA ASP A 52 10.76 -38.81 23.56
C ASP A 52 12.01 -38.13 23.02
N LEU A 53 13.04 -38.93 22.66
CA LEU A 53 14.22 -38.40 21.98
C LEU A 53 13.91 -37.88 20.57
N SER A 54 13.04 -38.58 19.81
CA SER A 54 12.65 -38.13 18.47
C SER A 54 11.84 -36.84 18.54
N LYS A 55 10.90 -36.73 19.48
CA LYS A 55 10.14 -35.48 19.69
C LYS A 55 11.00 -34.30 20.12
N ALA A 56 12.00 -34.54 20.95
CA ALA A 56 12.98 -33.52 21.31
C ALA A 56 13.81 -33.09 20.09
N TYR A 57 14.23 -34.03 19.26
CA TYR A 57 15.00 -33.75 18.05
C TYR A 57 14.19 -32.97 17.00
N ASP A 58 12.91 -33.32 16.80
CA ASP A 58 12.01 -32.61 15.91
C ASP A 58 11.74 -31.20 16.42
N GLY A 59 11.59 -31.00 17.72
CA GLY A 59 11.45 -29.69 18.34
C GLY A 59 12.66 -28.79 18.11
N TYR A 60 13.85 -29.31 18.25
CA TYR A 60 15.10 -28.56 17.98
C TYR A 60 15.27 -28.25 16.50
N ALA A 61 14.94 -29.17 15.59
CA ALA A 61 15.03 -28.96 14.15
C ALA A 61 14.08 -27.85 13.67
N VAL A 62 12.85 -27.86 14.15
CA VAL A 62 11.86 -26.82 13.88
C VAL A 62 12.30 -25.46 14.45
N TYR A 63 12.85 -25.44 15.66
CA TYR A 63 13.36 -24.23 16.29
C TYR A 63 14.51 -23.59 15.48
N PHE A 64 15.48 -24.41 15.04
CA PHE A 64 16.59 -23.92 14.21
C PHE A 64 16.14 -23.49 12.82
N SER A 65 15.16 -24.18 12.22
CA SER A 65 14.57 -23.79 10.93
C SER A 65 13.87 -22.44 11.03
N ASN A 66 13.03 -22.27 12.05
CA ASN A 66 12.33 -20.99 12.28
C ASN A 66 13.31 -19.85 12.59
N MET A 67 14.37 -20.12 13.34
CA MET A 67 15.39 -19.13 13.68
C MET A 67 16.19 -18.70 12.43
N LYS A 68 16.48 -19.62 11.51
CA LYS A 68 17.10 -19.31 10.24
C LYS A 68 16.17 -18.46 9.34
N GLN A 69 14.90 -18.85 9.24
CA GLN A 69 13.90 -18.11 8.48
C GLN A 69 13.71 -16.69 9.04
N LEU A 70 13.62 -16.56 10.37
CA LEU A 70 13.51 -15.25 11.03
C LEU A 70 14.75 -14.38 10.79
N TYR A 71 15.93 -14.99 10.74
CA TYR A 71 17.17 -14.28 10.43
C TYR A 71 17.20 -13.80 8.97
N GLU A 72 16.81 -14.67 8.03
CA GLU A 72 16.71 -14.32 6.60
C GLU A 72 15.68 -13.21 6.37
N GLU A 73 14.51 -13.31 7.03
CA GLU A 73 13.47 -12.26 6.98
C GLU A 73 13.97 -10.94 7.57
N ASN A 74 14.68 -10.98 8.70
CA ASN A 74 15.26 -9.79 9.31
C ASN A 74 16.32 -9.13 8.41
N GLN A 75 17.13 -9.94 7.71
CA GLN A 75 18.08 -9.41 6.73
C GLN A 75 17.38 -8.78 5.54
N ALA A 76 16.37 -9.44 4.98
CA ALA A 76 15.57 -8.89 3.86
C ALA A 76 14.85 -7.61 4.24
N LEU A 77 14.32 -7.54 5.48
CA LEU A 77 13.70 -6.32 5.99
C LEU A 77 14.72 -5.18 6.15
N LYS A 78 15.93 -5.47 6.65
CA LYS A 78 17.00 -4.46 6.76
C LYS A 78 17.43 -3.93 5.40
N GLU A 79 17.63 -4.82 4.42
CA GLU A 79 17.94 -4.40 3.04
C GLU A 79 16.82 -3.56 2.44
N ARG A 80 15.55 -3.91 2.75
CA ARG A 80 14.40 -3.14 2.29
C ARG A 80 14.33 -1.76 2.95
N VAL A 81 14.63 -1.66 4.25
CA VAL A 81 14.71 -0.37 4.96
C VAL A 81 15.81 0.50 4.36
N GLU A 82 17.01 -0.04 4.17
CA GLU A 82 18.13 0.68 3.56
C GLU A 82 17.80 1.18 2.15
N LEU A 83 17.12 0.34 1.33
CA LEU A 83 16.66 0.75 0.00
C LEU A 83 15.66 1.90 0.08
N LEU A 84 14.69 1.81 1.00
CA LEU A 84 13.67 2.86 1.17
C LEU A 84 14.27 4.15 1.72
N GLU A 85 15.23 4.08 2.64
CA GLU A 85 15.95 5.24 3.16
C GLU A 85 16.74 5.95 2.06
N ASN A 86 17.41 5.19 1.18
CA ASN A 86 18.12 5.75 0.03
C ASN A 86 17.15 6.41 -0.96
N GLN A 87 16.01 5.75 -1.26
CA GLN A 87 14.99 6.33 -2.13
C GLN A 87 14.38 7.61 -1.53
N LEU A 88 14.17 7.63 -0.20
CA LEU A 88 13.69 8.82 0.49
C LEU A 88 14.71 9.96 0.40
N HIS A 89 15.99 9.66 0.62
CA HIS A 89 17.06 10.64 0.52
C HIS A 89 17.18 11.23 -0.90
N ASP A 90 17.13 10.38 -1.92
CA ASP A 90 17.16 10.83 -3.33
C ASP A 90 15.93 11.71 -3.65
N ALA A 91 14.75 11.34 -3.13
CA ALA A 91 13.54 12.13 -3.30
C ALA A 91 13.64 13.50 -2.58
N GLU A 92 14.18 13.54 -1.36
CA GLU A 92 14.42 14.78 -0.62
C GLU A 92 15.40 15.70 -1.34
N LEU A 93 16.48 15.14 -1.90
CA LEU A 93 17.43 15.91 -2.71
C LEU A 93 16.76 16.49 -3.95
N ALA A 94 15.98 15.68 -4.68
CA ALA A 94 15.26 16.13 -5.87
C ALA A 94 14.23 17.24 -5.55
N VAL A 95 13.53 17.13 -4.42
CA VAL A 95 12.60 18.18 -3.94
C VAL A 95 13.36 19.46 -3.60
N GLY A 96 14.49 19.35 -2.90
CA GLY A 96 15.33 20.48 -2.55
C GLY A 96 15.92 21.19 -3.79
N GLU A 97 16.39 20.41 -4.76
CA GLU A 97 16.91 20.93 -6.03
C GLU A 97 15.80 21.59 -6.86
N ASN A 98 14.60 20.99 -6.90
CA ASN A 98 13.45 21.57 -7.59
C ASN A 98 12.99 22.89 -6.95
N ALA A 99 12.98 22.95 -5.60
CA ALA A 99 12.68 24.18 -4.86
C ALA A 99 13.69 25.29 -5.17
N ALA A 100 15.00 24.96 -5.19
CA ALA A 100 16.04 25.90 -5.54
C ALA A 100 15.95 26.38 -7.01
N LEU A 101 15.62 25.48 -7.94
CA LEU A 101 15.41 25.83 -9.35
C LEU A 101 14.18 26.74 -9.52
N ARG A 102 13.10 26.48 -8.82
CA ARG A 102 11.89 27.32 -8.83
C ARG A 102 12.19 28.74 -8.28
N ASP A 103 12.94 28.82 -7.19
CA ASP A 103 13.35 30.10 -6.62
C ASP A 103 14.26 30.87 -7.60
N TYR A 104 15.21 30.17 -8.23
CA TYR A 104 16.10 30.77 -9.26
C TYR A 104 15.33 31.26 -10.49
N LEU A 105 14.29 30.53 -10.92
CA LEU A 105 13.45 30.91 -12.07
C LEU A 105 12.34 31.89 -11.69
N GLY A 106 12.22 32.30 -10.42
CA GLY A 106 11.14 33.16 -9.93
C GLY A 106 9.75 32.50 -9.96
N VAL A 107 9.72 31.16 -10.10
CA VAL A 107 8.47 30.39 -10.05
C VAL A 107 8.20 30.08 -8.59
N ARG A 108 7.38 30.89 -7.94
CA ARG A 108 6.94 30.69 -6.56
C ARG A 108 5.76 29.73 -6.49
N ASP A 109 5.72 28.90 -5.47
CA ASP A 109 4.51 28.15 -5.15
C ASP A 109 3.38 29.14 -4.88
N ARG A 110 2.30 29.01 -5.65
CA ARG A 110 1.17 29.94 -5.62
C ARG A 110 0.43 29.94 -4.28
N TYR A 111 0.55 28.86 -3.53
CA TYR A 111 -0.18 28.67 -2.27
C TYR A 111 0.76 28.11 -1.19
N GLU A 112 0.78 28.75 -0.02
CA GLU A 112 1.54 28.28 1.16
C GLU A 112 0.76 27.24 1.98
N SER A 113 -0.56 27.36 2.03
CA SER A 113 -1.44 26.45 2.79
C SER A 113 -2.89 26.57 2.34
N PHE A 114 -3.65 25.52 2.59
CA PHE A 114 -5.09 25.52 2.40
C PHE A 114 -5.78 25.67 3.76
N TYR A 115 -6.81 26.51 3.80
CA TYR A 115 -7.78 26.48 4.90
C TYR A 115 -8.86 25.47 4.53
N ALA A 116 -9.11 24.49 5.40
CA ALA A 116 -10.06 23.44 5.12
C ALA A 116 -10.97 23.18 6.32
N VAL A 117 -12.24 22.91 6.05
CA VAL A 117 -13.24 22.52 7.03
C VAL A 117 -13.50 21.03 6.87
N GLY A 118 -13.30 20.26 7.96
CA GLY A 118 -13.65 18.84 7.98
C GLY A 118 -15.17 18.65 8.02
N ALA A 119 -15.66 17.73 7.20
CA ALA A 119 -17.07 17.38 7.11
C ALA A 119 -17.26 15.86 7.01
N GLN A 120 -18.39 15.37 7.55
CA GLN A 120 -18.79 13.98 7.42
C GLN A 120 -19.73 13.78 6.25
N VAL A 121 -19.59 12.65 5.56
CA VAL A 121 -20.52 12.25 4.52
C VAL A 121 -21.77 11.68 5.17
N LEU A 122 -22.90 12.35 4.99
CA LEU A 122 -24.21 11.91 5.50
C LEU A 122 -24.84 10.83 4.64
N GLY A 123 -24.50 10.81 3.36
CA GLY A 123 -25.03 9.87 2.41
C GLY A 123 -24.62 10.18 0.98
N HIS A 124 -24.82 9.18 0.16
CA HIS A 124 -24.63 9.25 -1.28
C HIS A 124 -26.01 9.51 -1.91
N SER A 125 -26.10 10.29 -2.99
CA SER A 125 -27.39 10.54 -3.61
C SER A 125 -27.99 9.28 -4.21
N ASP A 126 -29.32 9.19 -4.14
CA ASP A 126 -30.13 8.11 -4.67
C ASP A 126 -29.89 7.94 -6.19
N GLY A 127 -29.08 7.02 -6.53
CA GLY A 127 -28.76 6.69 -7.90
C GLY A 127 -27.44 5.93 -7.90
N THR A 128 -27.38 4.94 -8.65
CA THR A 128 -26.47 3.84 -8.74
C THR A 128 -24.96 4.19 -8.75
N TYR A 129 -24.58 5.48 -8.66
CA TYR A 129 -23.19 5.89 -8.89
C TYR A 129 -22.86 7.12 -8.05
N MET A 130 -22.08 7.05 -7.10
CA MET A 130 -21.39 8.00 -6.23
C MET A 130 -21.10 9.39 -6.81
N GLN A 131 -22.04 9.85 -7.63
CA GLN A 131 -21.93 11.10 -8.39
C GLN A 131 -22.08 12.33 -7.51
N TYR A 132 -22.85 12.20 -6.43
CA TYR A 132 -23.06 13.25 -5.46
C TYR A 132 -22.95 12.72 -4.03
N LEU A 133 -22.35 13.52 -3.16
CA LEU A 133 -22.27 13.30 -1.72
C LEU A 133 -23.00 14.40 -1.00
N THR A 134 -23.64 14.09 0.11
CA THR A 134 -24.19 15.10 1.03
C THR A 134 -23.31 15.15 2.28
N LEU A 135 -22.90 16.35 2.67
CA LEU A 135 -22.05 16.59 3.84
C LEU A 135 -22.85 17.24 4.97
N ASP A 136 -22.40 17.03 6.20
CA ASP A 136 -22.97 17.55 7.46
C ASP A 136 -22.62 19.03 7.74
N LYS A 137 -21.97 19.72 6.81
CA LYS A 137 -21.55 21.10 6.90
C LYS A 137 -22.12 21.92 5.73
N GLY A 138 -22.47 23.17 6.00
CA GLY A 138 -23.03 24.09 5.02
C GLY A 138 -22.55 25.53 5.21
N SER A 139 -23.38 26.49 4.80
CA SER A 139 -23.03 27.92 4.87
C SER A 139 -22.73 28.41 6.28
N SER A 140 -23.34 27.82 7.32
CA SER A 140 -23.02 28.13 8.72
C SER A 140 -21.54 27.81 9.11
N SER A 141 -20.88 26.96 8.35
CA SER A 141 -19.46 26.60 8.51
C SER A 141 -18.53 27.30 7.52
N GLY A 142 -19.04 28.34 6.81
CA GLY A 142 -18.25 29.09 5.83
C GLY A 142 -18.12 28.39 4.46
N ILE A 143 -18.91 27.34 4.20
CA ILE A 143 -18.89 26.64 2.91
C ILE A 143 -19.72 27.41 1.90
N THR A 144 -19.19 27.56 0.69
CA THR A 144 -19.86 28.16 -0.47
C THR A 144 -19.76 27.25 -1.69
N GLU A 145 -20.54 27.53 -2.71
CA GLU A 145 -20.46 26.80 -3.99
C GLU A 145 -19.07 26.94 -4.63
N ASN A 146 -18.72 25.98 -5.44
CA ASN A 146 -17.42 25.84 -6.13
C ASN A 146 -16.20 25.63 -5.21
N MET A 147 -16.39 25.39 -3.93
CA MET A 147 -15.28 25.02 -3.05
C MET A 147 -14.82 23.59 -3.34
N PRO A 148 -13.49 23.35 -3.52
CA PRO A 148 -12.94 22.01 -3.70
C PRO A 148 -13.14 21.14 -2.47
N VAL A 149 -13.38 19.85 -2.71
CA VAL A 149 -13.50 18.83 -1.68
C VAL A 149 -12.43 17.77 -1.89
N ILE A 150 -11.66 17.51 -0.85
CA ILE A 150 -10.52 16.60 -0.86
C ILE A 150 -10.59 15.59 0.27
N THR A 151 -9.82 14.52 0.13
CA THR A 151 -9.38 13.66 1.22
C THR A 151 -7.87 13.80 1.42
N GLN A 152 -7.30 13.08 2.38
CA GLN A 152 -5.84 12.99 2.54
C GLN A 152 -5.15 12.40 1.29
N ASN A 153 -5.87 11.59 0.50
CA ASN A 153 -5.32 10.89 -0.64
C ASN A 153 -5.41 11.70 -1.94
N GLY A 154 -6.44 12.55 -2.09
CA GLY A 154 -6.64 13.29 -3.32
C GLY A 154 -7.98 14.00 -3.45
N LEU A 155 -8.29 14.43 -4.67
CA LEU A 155 -9.47 15.19 -5.02
C LEU A 155 -10.73 14.31 -5.03
N VAL A 156 -11.78 14.78 -4.37
CA VAL A 156 -13.12 14.17 -4.38
C VAL A 156 -14.02 14.86 -5.43
N GLY A 157 -14.03 16.19 -5.45
CA GLY A 157 -14.91 16.98 -6.30
C GLY A 157 -15.03 18.42 -5.83
N TYR A 158 -16.19 19.03 -6.02
CA TYR A 158 -16.48 20.38 -5.54
C TYR A 158 -17.92 20.51 -5.02
N VAL A 159 -18.16 21.52 -4.19
CA VAL A 159 -19.47 21.85 -3.64
C VAL A 159 -20.35 22.47 -4.73
N CYS A 160 -21.47 21.82 -5.06
CA CYS A 160 -22.39 22.28 -6.10
C CYS A 160 -23.69 22.92 -5.60
N ASP A 161 -24.04 22.69 -4.32
CA ASP A 161 -25.26 23.22 -3.71
C ASP A 161 -25.02 23.35 -2.20
N VAL A 162 -25.47 24.45 -1.60
CA VAL A 162 -25.22 24.77 -0.19
C VAL A 162 -26.47 25.12 0.54
N SER A 163 -26.81 24.40 1.59
CA SER A 163 -27.82 24.69 2.59
C SER A 163 -27.18 25.25 3.87
N ILE A 164 -27.98 25.60 4.86
CA ILE A 164 -27.45 26.18 6.12
C ILE A 164 -26.52 25.22 6.85
N ASN A 165 -26.93 23.95 7.01
CA ASN A 165 -26.22 22.93 7.80
C ASN A 165 -25.76 21.74 6.98
N SER A 166 -25.89 21.77 5.68
CA SER A 166 -25.47 20.70 4.78
C SER A 166 -25.05 21.27 3.43
N CYS A 167 -24.24 20.53 2.69
CA CYS A 167 -23.96 20.85 1.30
C CYS A 167 -23.91 19.58 0.45
N ARG A 168 -24.08 19.76 -0.85
CA ARG A 168 -23.96 18.70 -1.83
C ARG A 168 -22.66 18.90 -2.61
N VAL A 169 -21.94 17.79 -2.76
CA VAL A 169 -20.67 17.72 -3.48
C VAL A 169 -20.88 16.93 -4.75
N LYS A 170 -20.44 17.48 -5.86
CA LYS A 170 -20.34 16.80 -7.14
C LYS A 170 -19.00 16.12 -7.23
N THR A 171 -19.01 14.79 -7.38
CA THR A 171 -17.75 13.99 -7.37
C THR A 171 -17.11 13.92 -8.75
N LEU A 172 -15.87 13.50 -8.80
CA LEU A 172 -15.14 13.25 -10.06
C LEU A 172 -15.82 12.20 -10.96
N LEU A 173 -16.65 11.32 -10.40
CA LEU A 173 -17.36 10.27 -11.14
C LEU A 173 -18.64 10.77 -11.84
N GLN A 174 -18.94 12.06 -11.72
CA GLN A 174 -20.08 12.64 -12.42
C GLN A 174 -19.73 12.90 -13.89
N TYR A 175 -20.66 12.52 -14.80
CA TYR A 175 -20.45 12.54 -16.26
C TYR A 175 -20.16 13.92 -16.85
N ASP A 176 -20.56 15.00 -16.18
CA ASP A 176 -20.34 16.39 -16.63
C ASP A 176 -19.27 17.11 -15.76
N MET A 177 -18.46 16.34 -15.04
CA MET A 177 -17.37 16.85 -14.23
C MET A 177 -16.07 16.84 -15.02
N ASN A 178 -15.63 18.01 -15.44
CA ASN A 178 -14.38 18.17 -16.17
C ASN A 178 -13.37 18.94 -15.33
N VAL A 179 -12.20 18.36 -15.12
CA VAL A 179 -11.10 18.96 -14.35
C VAL A 179 -9.87 19.04 -15.25
N GLY A 180 -9.25 20.20 -15.31
CA GLY A 180 -7.95 20.36 -15.95
C GLY A 180 -6.88 19.62 -15.15
N VAL A 181 -6.16 18.73 -15.79
CA VAL A 181 -5.15 17.87 -15.16
C VAL A 181 -3.86 17.85 -15.96
N TYR A 182 -2.79 17.43 -15.32
CA TYR A 182 -1.55 17.09 -16.02
C TYR A 182 -0.95 15.79 -15.46
N ILE A 183 -0.17 15.14 -16.30
CA ILE A 183 0.62 13.98 -15.91
C ILE A 183 1.86 14.47 -15.17
N GLN A 184 2.02 14.10 -13.91
CA GLN A 184 3.08 14.67 -13.06
C GLN A 184 4.48 14.43 -13.60
N ARG A 185 4.74 13.28 -14.23
CA ARG A 185 6.07 12.91 -14.76
C ARG A 185 6.42 13.61 -16.06
N SER A 186 5.51 13.62 -17.03
CA SER A 186 5.78 14.15 -18.37
C SER A 186 5.37 15.62 -18.54
N GLY A 187 4.48 16.12 -17.68
CA GLY A 187 3.95 17.47 -17.76
C GLY A 187 2.83 17.65 -18.80
N ASP A 188 2.43 16.57 -19.47
CA ASP A 188 1.36 16.61 -20.48
C ASP A 188 0.03 16.98 -19.86
N VAL A 189 -0.64 17.93 -20.49
CA VAL A 189 -1.90 18.52 -20.01
C VAL A 189 -3.08 17.86 -20.70
N GLY A 190 -4.10 17.58 -19.95
CA GLY A 190 -5.37 17.03 -20.43
C GLY A 190 -6.55 17.48 -19.57
N MET A 191 -7.68 16.89 -19.83
CA MET A 191 -8.92 17.15 -19.09
C MET A 191 -9.56 15.84 -18.66
N THR A 192 -10.03 15.74 -17.42
CA THR A 192 -10.79 14.57 -17.00
C THR A 192 -12.15 14.57 -17.69
N ASP A 193 -12.61 13.37 -17.99
CA ASP A 193 -13.97 13.09 -18.49
C ASP A 193 -14.43 11.77 -17.86
N CYS A 194 -15.69 11.71 -17.48
CA CYS A 194 -16.26 10.51 -16.88
C CYS A 194 -17.49 10.04 -17.69
N PRO A 195 -17.31 9.20 -18.72
CA PRO A 195 -18.44 8.55 -19.37
C PRO A 195 -19.26 7.76 -18.37
N TYR A 196 -20.58 7.76 -18.54
CA TYR A 196 -21.51 7.11 -17.62
C TYR A 196 -21.13 5.69 -17.22
N GLN A 197 -20.70 4.84 -18.18
CA GLN A 197 -20.28 3.48 -17.90
C GLN A 197 -18.99 3.39 -17.08
N MET A 198 -18.01 4.25 -17.36
CA MET A 198 -16.75 4.29 -16.61
C MET A 198 -16.96 4.74 -15.15
N GLY A 199 -17.87 5.70 -14.96
CA GLY A 199 -18.25 6.15 -13.61
C GLY A 199 -18.85 5.02 -12.76
N GLN A 200 -19.55 4.06 -13.39
CA GLN A 200 -20.06 2.87 -12.72
C GLN A 200 -18.95 1.93 -12.23
N ASP A 201 -17.88 1.83 -13.00
CA ASP A 201 -16.71 1.02 -12.69
C ASP A 201 -15.72 1.76 -11.78
N GLY A 202 -16.07 2.98 -11.31
CA GLY A 202 -15.20 3.82 -10.50
C GLY A 202 -13.97 4.32 -11.25
N LEU A 203 -14.05 4.43 -12.58
CA LEU A 203 -12.96 4.85 -13.44
C LEU A 203 -13.24 6.20 -14.09
N LEU A 204 -12.17 6.90 -14.44
CA LEU A 204 -12.18 8.15 -15.20
C LEU A 204 -11.30 7.99 -16.42
N ARG A 205 -11.44 8.92 -17.36
CA ARG A 205 -10.46 9.07 -18.43
C ARG A 205 -9.91 10.51 -18.47
N VAL A 206 -8.71 10.65 -18.97
CA VAL A 206 -8.11 11.92 -19.35
C VAL A 206 -8.11 11.99 -20.86
N ILE A 207 -8.69 13.04 -21.42
CA ILE A 207 -8.81 13.33 -22.84
C ILE A 207 -7.95 14.51 -23.24
N TYR A 208 -7.76 14.71 -24.54
CA TYR A 208 -6.99 15.78 -25.13
C TYR A 208 -5.49 15.76 -24.81
N LEU A 209 -4.95 14.59 -24.48
CA LEU A 209 -3.51 14.44 -24.32
C LEU A 209 -2.83 14.50 -25.69
N PRO A 210 -1.68 15.15 -25.83
CA PRO A 210 -0.95 15.21 -27.09
C PRO A 210 -0.65 13.83 -27.68
N GLU A 211 -0.61 13.71 -29.02
CA GLU A 211 -0.30 12.44 -29.71
C GLU A 211 1.14 11.97 -29.38
N ASP A 212 2.05 12.90 -29.14
CA ASP A 212 3.46 12.71 -28.80
C ASP A 212 3.72 12.66 -27.29
N ALA A 213 2.67 12.61 -26.44
CA ALA A 213 2.82 12.56 -25.00
C ALA A 213 3.52 11.27 -24.55
N GLU A 214 4.52 11.39 -23.69
CA GLU A 214 5.28 10.26 -23.16
C GLU A 214 4.64 9.68 -21.88
N ILE A 215 3.41 9.23 -21.97
CA ILE A 215 2.63 8.74 -20.83
C ILE A 215 2.95 7.25 -20.58
N GLN A 216 2.99 6.85 -19.32
CA GLN A 216 3.19 5.46 -18.92
C GLN A 216 2.10 4.99 -17.96
N ILE A 217 1.81 3.67 -17.99
CA ILE A 217 0.94 3.05 -16.99
C ILE A 217 1.57 3.21 -15.61
N GLY A 218 0.76 3.66 -14.63
CA GLY A 218 1.22 4.01 -13.28
C GLY A 218 1.54 5.49 -13.08
N ASP A 219 1.59 6.30 -14.13
CA ASP A 219 1.80 7.73 -14.00
C ASP A 219 0.73 8.38 -13.13
N ARG A 220 1.14 9.31 -12.28
CA ARG A 220 0.24 10.07 -11.42
C ARG A 220 -0.36 11.23 -12.19
N VAL A 221 -1.68 11.36 -12.07
CA VAL A 221 -2.48 12.46 -12.63
C VAL A 221 -2.85 13.42 -11.51
N VAL A 222 -2.56 14.70 -11.70
CA VAL A 222 -2.81 15.75 -10.71
C VAL A 222 -3.55 16.92 -11.33
N THR A 223 -4.25 17.71 -10.51
CA THR A 223 -4.94 18.94 -10.97
C THR A 223 -3.94 19.95 -11.50
N GLY A 224 -4.29 20.59 -12.62
CA GLY A 224 -3.52 21.67 -13.22
C GLY A 224 -4.08 23.05 -12.85
N ASP A 225 -3.39 24.09 -13.34
CA ASP A 225 -3.83 25.48 -13.22
C ASP A 225 -4.90 25.87 -14.26
N LEU A 226 -5.53 24.89 -14.91
CA LEU A 226 -6.59 25.09 -15.88
C LEU A 226 -7.93 25.19 -15.16
N GLY A 227 -8.30 26.39 -14.74
CA GLY A 227 -9.57 26.72 -14.08
C GLY A 227 -9.39 27.29 -12.68
N ASP A 228 -10.38 28.05 -12.22
CA ASP A 228 -10.31 28.79 -10.96
C ASP A 228 -10.85 27.99 -9.74
N ILE A 229 -11.37 26.77 -9.96
CA ILE A 229 -12.02 25.99 -8.91
C ILE A 229 -11.00 25.16 -8.11
N PHE A 230 -10.06 24.49 -8.80
CA PHE A 230 -9.19 23.52 -8.15
C PHE A 230 -7.77 24.06 -8.02
N PRO A 231 -7.18 24.01 -6.82
CA PRO A 231 -5.75 24.27 -6.68
C PRO A 231 -4.94 23.22 -7.44
N SER A 232 -3.83 23.65 -8.01
CA SER A 232 -2.91 22.77 -8.72
C SER A 232 -2.22 21.78 -7.77
N GLY A 233 -1.93 20.56 -8.27
CA GLY A 233 -1.15 19.56 -7.55
C GLY A 233 -1.96 18.58 -6.70
N LEU A 234 -3.30 18.66 -6.68
CA LEU A 234 -4.13 17.65 -6.02
C LEU A 234 -4.13 16.35 -6.82
N THR A 235 -3.84 15.24 -6.18
CA THR A 235 -3.85 13.94 -6.86
C THR A 235 -5.27 13.53 -7.25
N VAL A 236 -5.45 13.17 -8.51
CA VAL A 236 -6.72 12.67 -9.07
C VAL A 236 -6.69 11.14 -9.14
N GLY A 237 -5.63 10.56 -9.72
CA GLY A 237 -5.54 9.13 -9.92
C GLY A 237 -4.23 8.68 -10.54
N HIS A 238 -4.21 7.43 -10.98
CA HIS A 238 -3.09 6.83 -11.70
C HIS A 238 -3.55 6.26 -13.04
N VAL A 239 -2.72 6.41 -14.06
CA VAL A 239 -2.95 5.85 -15.40
C VAL A 239 -2.93 4.33 -15.33
N ILE A 240 -3.99 3.68 -15.84
CA ILE A 240 -4.10 2.22 -15.93
C ILE A 240 -4.11 1.72 -17.38
N GLU A 241 -4.50 2.57 -18.33
CA GLU A 241 -4.57 2.21 -19.73
C GLU A 241 -4.38 3.46 -20.60
N ILE A 242 -3.78 3.31 -21.78
CA ILE A 242 -3.57 4.39 -22.74
C ILE A 242 -4.07 3.94 -24.09
N MET A 243 -4.92 4.75 -24.72
CA MET A 243 -5.49 4.47 -26.03
C MET A 243 -5.36 5.67 -26.95
N PRO A 244 -5.06 5.48 -28.24
CA PRO A 244 -5.15 6.56 -29.22
C PRO A 244 -6.61 6.90 -29.51
N ASP A 245 -6.93 8.20 -29.57
CA ASP A 245 -8.21 8.67 -30.06
C ASP A 245 -8.16 8.72 -31.59
N ALA A 246 -8.90 7.82 -32.25
CA ALA A 246 -8.89 7.66 -33.70
C ALA A 246 -9.41 8.88 -34.46
N TYR A 247 -10.14 9.78 -33.83
CA TYR A 247 -10.80 10.92 -34.48
C TYR A 247 -10.03 12.22 -34.30
N ASN A 248 -9.38 12.43 -33.16
CA ASN A 248 -8.83 13.72 -32.76
C ASN A 248 -7.28 13.79 -32.82
N ARG A 249 -6.60 12.71 -33.21
CA ARG A 249 -5.12 12.65 -33.18
C ARG A 249 -4.55 13.03 -31.80
N THR A 250 -5.21 12.55 -30.76
CA THR A 250 -4.84 12.73 -29.36
C THR A 250 -4.73 11.39 -28.67
N LEU A 251 -4.14 11.35 -27.48
CA LEU A 251 -4.21 10.18 -26.61
C LEU A 251 -5.32 10.36 -25.58
N THR A 252 -5.89 9.25 -25.18
CA THR A 252 -6.80 9.14 -24.05
C THR A 252 -6.21 8.17 -23.04
N ALA A 253 -6.16 8.54 -21.78
CA ALA A 253 -5.69 7.68 -20.71
C ALA A 253 -6.84 7.33 -19.77
N THR A 254 -7.08 6.05 -19.53
CA THR A 254 -7.96 5.61 -18.44
C THR A 254 -7.21 5.71 -17.14
N ILE A 255 -7.82 6.33 -16.13
CA ILE A 255 -7.24 6.53 -14.81
C ILE A 255 -8.12 5.89 -13.73
N ARG A 256 -7.44 5.37 -12.71
CA ARG A 256 -8.09 4.93 -11.47
C ARG A 256 -7.91 6.01 -10.43
N PRO A 257 -9.01 6.59 -9.92
CA PRO A 257 -8.95 7.55 -8.83
C PRO A 257 -8.19 7.01 -7.62
N VAL A 258 -7.51 7.90 -6.88
CA VAL A 258 -6.87 7.53 -5.59
C VAL A 258 -7.87 7.49 -4.45
N VAL A 259 -9.04 8.09 -4.65
CA VAL A 259 -10.12 8.14 -3.68
C VAL A 259 -11.08 6.99 -3.94
N ASP A 260 -11.38 6.23 -2.90
CA ASP A 260 -12.46 5.25 -2.92
C ASP A 260 -13.78 5.95 -2.54
N PHE A 261 -14.62 6.17 -3.54
CA PHE A 261 -15.88 6.89 -3.36
C PHE A 261 -16.95 6.05 -2.64
N GLU A 262 -16.77 4.73 -2.53
CA GLU A 262 -17.72 3.84 -1.87
C GLU A 262 -17.62 3.92 -0.35
N THR A 263 -16.42 4.12 0.16
CA THR A 263 -16.11 4.06 1.58
C THR A 263 -15.84 5.42 2.21
N LEU A 264 -16.19 6.52 1.49
CA LEU A 264 -15.97 7.88 1.98
C LEU A 264 -16.84 8.19 3.19
N GLU A 265 -16.21 8.38 4.34
CA GLU A 265 -16.85 8.83 5.58
C GLU A 265 -16.51 10.28 5.95
N GLN A 266 -15.27 10.72 5.67
CA GLN A 266 -14.76 12.03 6.02
C GLN A 266 -14.08 12.70 4.83
N VAL A 267 -14.36 13.99 4.67
CA VAL A 267 -13.78 14.83 3.63
C VAL A 267 -13.40 16.19 4.20
N TYR A 268 -12.63 16.95 3.45
CA TYR A 268 -12.22 18.31 3.77
C TYR A 268 -12.65 19.24 2.65
N VAL A 269 -13.41 20.28 3.00
CA VAL A 269 -13.80 21.33 2.06
C VAL A 269 -12.77 22.46 2.16
N ILE A 270 -12.11 22.78 1.06
CA ILE A 270 -11.14 23.88 1.00
C ILE A 270 -11.91 25.20 0.95
N THR A 271 -11.83 25.98 2.03
CA THR A 271 -12.56 27.25 2.15
C THR A 271 -11.73 28.48 1.76
N GLY A 272 -10.45 28.30 1.55
CA GLY A 272 -9.56 29.38 1.11
C GLY A 272 -8.15 28.90 0.88
N PHE A 273 -7.41 29.70 0.13
CA PHE A 273 -5.99 29.51 -0.13
C PHE A 273 -5.23 30.67 0.50
N ALA A 274 -4.17 30.40 1.24
CA ALA A 274 -3.23 31.43 1.61
C ALA A 274 -2.33 31.71 0.39
N GLU A 275 -2.67 32.71 -0.37
CA GLU A 275 -1.81 33.22 -1.43
C GLU A 275 -0.54 33.80 -0.78
N LYS A 276 0.63 33.44 -1.30
CA LYS A 276 1.88 34.02 -0.85
C LYS A 276 1.82 35.52 -1.10
N VAL A 277 1.76 36.31 -0.04
CA VAL A 277 1.82 37.77 -0.15
C VAL A 277 3.18 38.11 -0.72
N GLU A 278 3.21 38.53 -1.98
CA GLU A 278 4.39 39.14 -2.56
C GLU A 278 4.71 40.41 -1.76
N THR A 279 5.73 40.33 -0.91
CA THR A 279 6.32 41.52 -0.34
C THR A 279 6.98 42.28 -1.51
N GLN A 280 6.21 43.18 -2.13
CA GLN A 280 6.80 44.18 -3.02
C GLN A 280 7.77 44.99 -2.15
N THR A 281 9.05 44.68 -2.27
CA THR A 281 10.09 45.55 -1.82
C THR A 281 10.04 46.76 -2.76
N GLU A 282 9.23 47.79 -2.37
CA GLU A 282 9.33 49.08 -2.97
C GLU A 282 10.82 49.52 -2.83
N ALA A 283 11.49 49.53 -3.95
CA ALA A 283 12.77 50.21 -4.10
C ALA A 283 12.49 51.72 -3.88
N VAL A 284 12.73 52.17 -2.66
CA VAL A 284 12.83 53.62 -2.37
C VAL A 284 14.11 54.06 -3.04
N GLN A 285 13.91 54.88 -4.06
CA GLN A 285 14.94 55.74 -4.68
C GLN A 285 15.49 56.74 -3.66
#